data_b6c505598d55682a6d1aa574c8fd3722
#
_entry.id   b6c505598d55682a6d1aa574c8fd3722
#
_cell.length_a   1.000
_cell.length_b   1.000
_cell.length_c   1.000
_cell.angle_alpha   90.00
_cell.angle_beta   90.00
_cell.angle_gamma   90.00
#
_symmetry.space_group_name_H-M   'P 1'
#
loop_
_entity.id
_entity.type
_entity.pdbx_description
1 polymer ?
#
loop_
_entity_poly.entity_id
_entity_poly.type
_entity_poly.pdbx_seq_one_letter_code
_entity_poly.pdbx_strand_id
1 'polypeptide(L)'
;MPLTDQGYTYPRLVEIIENLKTKAVELFQDLVPEGEVVNVEDNSALGRMIGIISPSLADAYESSQQVYDAFNINAATGVALDNLTALGGVARAPASSTITPVLLSGSVGTTIDSGSKVTDVRTGKFHSLLSTTVLDGTAVTSATLSILTVADSTAYTISYQKTPDTLAEGLIPVTITSGVGATTASILAAIAAEIAANHATVLTATVVNSTLVVSTLAYTSKVNMQVTANLNIGKVTKTNTVSCDDTGTVDIPANSVTRIAVPVLGWDSVTNPVSGISGADRERDSELRARYKIAKFGDGANLTESLYSAIYAIDGVESVILVENDLDVAIVTPAPVPAHSFYTLVLGGSSAEIAKAIWNNKPAGILAYGTTETISVLDSQGSSHTISFDRPSALDIYVSINISVQSNFAPDGADQIKAAVAEYINTLLIGEDLIYSR
;
A
#
# COMPACT_ATOMS: atom_id res chain seq x y z
N MET A 1 22.46 -0.34 -45.28
CA MET A 1 21.16 -0.47 -44.61
C MET A 1 21.42 -0.43 -43.11
N PRO A 2 20.67 0.32 -42.35
CA PRO A 2 20.91 0.42 -40.87
C PRO A 2 20.49 -0.82 -40.08
N LEU A 3 19.83 -1.81 -40.69
CA LEU A 3 19.44 -3.05 -40.02
C LEU A 3 20.48 -4.14 -40.36
N THR A 4 21.12 -4.67 -39.31
CA THR A 4 22.15 -5.73 -39.36
C THR A 4 21.69 -6.94 -38.53
N ASP A 5 22.44 -8.03 -38.57
CA ASP A 5 22.19 -9.21 -37.73
C ASP A 5 22.30 -8.91 -36.22
N GLN A 6 22.88 -7.76 -35.84
CA GLN A 6 22.98 -7.27 -34.47
C GLN A 6 21.89 -6.23 -34.11
N GLY A 7 20.98 -5.94 -35.04
CA GLY A 7 19.92 -4.97 -34.88
C GLY A 7 20.09 -3.71 -35.68
N TYR A 8 19.41 -2.62 -35.29
CA TYR A 8 19.47 -1.34 -35.95
C TYR A 8 20.75 -0.59 -35.54
N THR A 9 21.56 -0.25 -36.57
CA THR A 9 22.75 0.58 -36.39
C THR A 9 22.68 1.78 -37.31
N TYR A 10 23.06 2.96 -36.85
CA TYR A 10 23.03 4.17 -37.67
C TYR A 10 24.33 4.97 -37.48
N PRO A 11 24.74 5.69 -38.56
CA PRO A 11 25.95 6.50 -38.50
C PRO A 11 25.76 7.69 -37.54
N ARG A 12 26.79 8.01 -36.79
CA ARG A 12 26.82 9.21 -35.94
C ARG A 12 26.99 10.46 -36.81
N LEU A 13 26.65 11.63 -36.27
CA LEU A 13 26.72 12.90 -36.96
C LEU A 13 28.07 13.11 -37.68
N VAL A 14 29.19 12.77 -37.03
CA VAL A 14 30.54 12.87 -37.63
C VAL A 14 30.64 11.97 -38.88
N GLU A 15 30.19 10.74 -38.81
CA GLU A 15 30.21 9.79 -39.91
C GLU A 15 29.27 10.22 -41.06
N ILE A 16 28.12 10.82 -40.71
CA ILE A 16 27.20 11.41 -41.70
C ILE A 16 27.86 12.54 -42.47
N ILE A 17 28.56 13.46 -41.73
CA ILE A 17 29.30 14.57 -42.34
C ILE A 17 30.38 14.03 -43.27
N GLU A 18 31.21 13.10 -42.82
CA GLU A 18 32.28 12.49 -43.64
C GLU A 18 31.74 11.79 -44.88
N ASN A 19 30.65 11.02 -44.77
CA ASN A 19 30.00 10.36 -45.88
C ASN A 19 29.43 11.36 -46.87
N LEU A 20 28.84 12.46 -46.42
CA LEU A 20 28.31 13.51 -47.28
C LEU A 20 29.43 14.29 -47.96
N LYS A 21 30.54 14.60 -47.26
CA LYS A 21 31.73 15.23 -47.86
C LYS A 21 32.34 14.35 -48.92
N THR A 22 32.50 13.04 -48.68
CA THR A 22 33.03 12.07 -49.62
C THR A 22 32.15 11.99 -50.88
N LYS A 23 30.83 11.87 -50.68
CA LYS A 23 29.88 11.83 -51.80
C LYS A 23 29.83 13.14 -52.59
N ALA A 24 29.96 14.27 -51.90
CA ALA A 24 29.98 15.57 -52.58
C ALA A 24 31.22 15.72 -53.48
N VAL A 25 32.38 15.28 -53.01
CA VAL A 25 33.60 15.24 -53.83
C VAL A 25 33.40 14.33 -55.04
N GLU A 26 32.87 13.11 -54.81
CA GLU A 26 32.63 12.13 -55.90
C GLU A 26 31.65 12.66 -56.97
N LEU A 27 30.57 13.33 -56.55
CA LEU A 27 29.51 13.77 -57.47
C LEU A 27 29.79 15.12 -58.18
N PHE A 28 30.64 15.98 -57.60
CA PHE A 28 30.89 17.32 -58.14
C PHE A 28 32.32 17.51 -58.64
N GLN A 29 33.16 16.47 -58.67
CA GLN A 29 34.54 16.54 -59.09
C GLN A 29 34.68 16.93 -60.61
N ASP A 30 33.74 16.54 -61.40
CA ASP A 30 33.68 16.87 -62.88
C ASP A 30 33.24 18.30 -63.13
N LEU A 31 32.77 19.05 -62.14
CA LEU A 31 32.35 20.46 -62.27
C LEU A 31 33.46 21.45 -61.92
N VAL A 32 34.61 20.97 -61.46
CA VAL A 32 35.78 21.82 -61.19
C VAL A 32 36.85 21.64 -62.22
N PRO A 33 37.73 22.67 -62.51
CA PRO A 33 38.81 22.57 -63.39
C PRO A 33 39.74 21.38 -63.22
N GLU A 34 40.35 20.87 -64.25
CA GLU A 34 41.30 19.76 -64.18
C GLU A 34 42.49 20.10 -63.26
N GLY A 35 42.73 19.27 -62.27
CA GLY A 35 43.75 19.44 -61.25
C GLY A 35 43.29 20.13 -59.88
N GLU A 36 42.03 20.59 -59.84
CA GLU A 36 41.39 21.10 -58.63
C GLU A 36 40.51 20.06 -57.96
N VAL A 37 40.38 20.15 -56.64
CA VAL A 37 39.53 19.28 -55.83
C VAL A 37 38.33 20.08 -55.31
N VAL A 38 37.17 19.47 -55.31
CA VAL A 38 35.94 20.07 -54.75
C VAL A 38 36.16 20.45 -53.29
N ASN A 39 35.95 21.73 -53.01
CA ASN A 39 36.11 22.23 -51.63
C ASN A 39 34.88 21.94 -50.78
N VAL A 40 35.00 21.00 -49.83
CA VAL A 40 33.97 20.57 -48.86
C VAL A 40 34.31 21.01 -47.45
N GLU A 41 35.25 21.90 -47.27
CA GLU A 41 35.61 22.47 -45.96
C GLU A 41 34.45 23.31 -45.41
N ASP A 42 34.41 23.45 -44.11
CA ASP A 42 33.28 24.10 -43.41
C ASP A 42 33.10 25.58 -43.77
N ASN A 43 34.13 26.21 -44.34
CA ASN A 43 34.11 27.58 -44.84
C ASN A 43 33.62 27.70 -46.26
N SER A 44 33.49 26.60 -47.02
CA SER A 44 32.95 26.55 -48.37
C SER A 44 31.43 26.57 -48.42
N ALA A 45 30.86 26.96 -49.55
CA ALA A 45 29.41 26.92 -49.72
C ALA A 45 28.85 25.49 -49.59
N LEU A 46 29.52 24.49 -50.16
CA LEU A 46 29.14 23.09 -50.10
C LEU A 46 29.31 22.50 -48.70
N GLY A 47 30.40 22.82 -47.98
CA GLY A 47 30.63 22.43 -46.59
C GLY A 47 29.56 22.98 -45.65
N ARG A 48 29.13 24.24 -45.85
CA ARG A 48 28.04 24.84 -45.07
C ARG A 48 26.69 24.19 -45.37
N MET A 49 26.42 23.82 -46.62
CA MET A 49 25.19 23.05 -46.94
C MET A 49 25.19 21.69 -46.27
N ILE A 50 26.33 20.97 -46.28
CA ILE A 50 26.50 19.71 -45.58
C ILE A 50 26.25 19.91 -44.07
N GLY A 51 26.82 20.98 -43.48
CA GLY A 51 26.63 21.34 -42.08
C GLY A 51 25.18 21.66 -41.68
N ILE A 52 24.35 22.15 -42.62
CA ILE A 52 22.93 22.41 -42.39
C ILE A 52 22.10 21.12 -42.47
N ILE A 53 22.44 20.22 -43.43
CA ILE A 53 21.64 19.01 -43.69
C ILE A 53 21.99 17.89 -42.71
N SER A 54 23.26 17.76 -42.31
CA SER A 54 23.74 16.65 -41.49
C SER A 54 23.02 16.49 -40.15
N PRO A 55 22.75 17.57 -39.37
CA PRO A 55 22.00 17.44 -38.13
C PRO A 55 20.58 16.90 -38.33
N SER A 56 19.88 17.41 -39.36
CA SER A 56 18.51 16.94 -39.67
C SER A 56 18.49 15.46 -40.06
N LEU A 57 19.53 15.00 -40.75
CA LEU A 57 19.66 13.59 -41.11
C LEU A 57 20.01 12.73 -39.89
N ALA A 58 20.85 13.25 -39.00
CA ALA A 58 21.15 12.58 -37.74
C ALA A 58 19.89 12.44 -36.84
N ASP A 59 19.10 13.51 -36.71
CA ASP A 59 17.82 13.49 -35.99
C ASP A 59 16.83 12.47 -36.59
N ALA A 60 16.80 12.32 -37.93
CA ALA A 60 15.98 11.32 -38.58
C ALA A 60 16.44 9.88 -38.27
N TYR A 61 17.74 9.65 -38.25
CA TYR A 61 18.29 8.34 -37.85
C TYR A 61 18.03 8.04 -36.39
N GLU A 62 18.20 9.02 -35.49
CA GLU A 62 17.88 8.85 -34.05
C GLU A 62 16.39 8.56 -33.84
N SER A 63 15.51 9.26 -34.54
CA SER A 63 14.07 8.98 -34.49
C SER A 63 13.74 7.55 -34.97
N SER A 64 14.42 7.09 -36.02
CA SER A 64 14.27 5.72 -36.52
C SER A 64 14.77 4.68 -35.49
N GLN A 65 15.86 4.97 -34.81
CA GLN A 65 16.36 4.14 -33.70
C GLN A 65 15.34 4.07 -32.56
N GLN A 66 14.78 5.21 -32.13
CA GLN A 66 13.76 5.26 -31.12
C GLN A 66 12.52 4.41 -31.45
N VAL A 67 12.10 4.45 -32.74
CA VAL A 67 11.00 3.59 -33.23
C VAL A 67 11.39 2.11 -33.17
N TYR A 68 12.60 1.75 -33.58
CA TYR A 68 13.09 0.36 -33.48
C TYR A 68 13.16 -0.12 -32.04
N ASP A 69 13.70 0.70 -31.14
CA ASP A 69 13.83 0.38 -29.71
C ASP A 69 12.46 0.27 -29.02
N ALA A 70 11.44 1.00 -29.52
CA ALA A 70 10.08 0.92 -29.00
C ALA A 70 9.44 -0.47 -29.14
N PHE A 71 9.95 -1.33 -30.03
CA PHE A 71 9.50 -2.72 -30.16
C PHE A 71 10.30 -3.72 -29.32
N ASN A 72 11.34 -3.28 -28.64
CA ASN A 72 12.17 -4.12 -27.80
C ASN A 72 11.88 -3.86 -26.31
N ILE A 73 11.33 -4.83 -25.61
CA ILE A 73 10.96 -4.71 -24.18
C ILE A 73 12.14 -4.29 -23.27
N ASN A 74 13.37 -4.64 -23.65
CA ASN A 74 14.56 -4.31 -22.88
C ASN A 74 15.07 -2.87 -23.16
N ALA A 75 14.73 -2.29 -24.32
CA ALA A 75 15.16 -0.96 -24.75
C ALA A 75 14.04 0.10 -24.66
N ALA A 76 12.78 -0.31 -24.86
CA ALA A 76 11.61 0.59 -24.84
C ALA A 76 11.49 1.31 -23.49
N THR A 77 11.11 2.58 -23.51
CA THR A 77 10.93 3.43 -22.34
C THR A 77 9.58 4.13 -22.35
N GLY A 78 9.10 4.54 -21.17
CA GLY A 78 7.88 5.34 -21.03
C GLY A 78 6.67 4.69 -21.70
N VAL A 79 5.97 5.45 -22.55
CA VAL A 79 4.73 5.02 -23.22
C VAL A 79 4.94 3.82 -24.15
N ALA A 80 6.10 3.72 -24.82
CA ALA A 80 6.39 2.58 -25.67
C ALA A 80 6.47 1.28 -24.86
N LEU A 81 7.11 1.32 -23.70
CA LEU A 81 7.16 0.20 -22.76
C LEU A 81 5.76 -0.13 -22.22
N ASP A 82 4.97 0.89 -21.87
CA ASP A 82 3.59 0.69 -21.38
C ASP A 82 2.74 -0.04 -22.43
N ASN A 83 2.86 0.34 -23.70
CA ASN A 83 2.13 -0.32 -24.80
C ASN A 83 2.57 -1.77 -24.99
N LEU A 84 3.89 -2.04 -24.94
CA LEU A 84 4.41 -3.41 -25.08
C LEU A 84 3.95 -4.31 -23.93
N THR A 85 4.02 -3.83 -22.71
CA THR A 85 3.61 -4.62 -21.55
C THR A 85 2.09 -4.81 -21.49
N ALA A 86 1.31 -3.82 -21.94
CA ALA A 86 -0.15 -3.93 -22.07
C ALA A 86 -0.59 -4.99 -23.06
N LEU A 87 0.13 -5.18 -24.20
CA LEU A 87 -0.09 -6.29 -25.12
C LEU A 87 0.06 -7.66 -24.44
N GLY A 88 0.90 -7.73 -23.42
CA GLY A 88 1.04 -8.91 -22.58
C GLY A 88 0.14 -8.94 -21.35
N GLY A 89 -0.86 -8.07 -21.24
CA GLY A 89 -1.79 -8.02 -20.13
C GLY A 89 -1.24 -7.37 -18.85
N VAL A 90 -0.06 -6.75 -18.89
CA VAL A 90 0.58 -6.12 -17.73
C VAL A 90 0.54 -4.60 -17.87
N ALA A 91 -0.37 -3.93 -17.17
CA ALA A 91 -0.42 -2.48 -17.12
C ALA A 91 0.52 -1.93 -16.05
N ARG A 92 1.11 -0.75 -16.28
CA ARG A 92 1.94 -0.05 -15.28
C ARG A 92 1.11 0.31 -14.05
N ALA A 93 1.65 0.06 -12.86
CA ALA A 93 1.03 0.51 -11.62
C ALA A 93 1.04 2.05 -11.54
N PRO A 94 -0.14 2.68 -11.38
CA PRO A 94 -0.21 4.13 -11.21
C PRO A 94 0.33 4.54 -9.84
N ALA A 95 0.68 5.81 -9.68
CA ALA A 95 0.92 6.37 -8.36
C ALA A 95 -0.36 6.30 -7.52
N SER A 96 -0.23 6.00 -6.25
CA SER A 96 -1.31 6.00 -5.27
C SER A 96 -1.10 7.09 -4.21
N SER A 97 -2.18 7.55 -3.60
CA SER A 97 -2.12 8.55 -2.53
C SER A 97 -1.96 7.90 -1.16
N THR A 98 -1.32 8.61 -0.25
CA THR A 98 -1.27 8.23 1.17
C THR A 98 -2.65 8.30 1.78
N ILE A 99 -3.05 7.26 2.52
CA ILE A 99 -4.34 7.14 3.19
C ILE A 99 -4.12 7.22 4.70
N THR A 100 -4.91 8.05 5.39
CA THR A 100 -4.74 8.29 6.83
C THR A 100 -6.08 8.24 7.55
N PRO A 101 -6.22 7.45 8.61
CA PRO A 101 -7.40 7.50 9.47
C PRO A 101 -7.39 8.79 10.29
N VAL A 102 -8.54 9.45 10.36
CA VAL A 102 -8.74 10.68 11.11
C VAL A 102 -9.92 10.58 12.06
N LEU A 103 -9.85 11.34 13.13
CA LEU A 103 -10.93 11.60 14.08
C LEU A 103 -11.52 12.97 13.76
N LEU A 104 -12.80 13.02 13.50
CA LEU A 104 -13.58 14.23 13.27
C LEU A 104 -14.41 14.52 14.51
N SER A 105 -14.22 15.68 15.12
CA SER A 105 -14.96 16.07 16.33
C SER A 105 -15.79 17.34 16.07
N GLY A 106 -17.01 17.33 16.55
CA GLY A 106 -17.90 18.49 16.39
C GLY A 106 -19.28 18.26 17.01
N SER A 107 -20.17 19.21 16.78
CA SER A 107 -21.53 19.23 17.31
C SER A 107 -22.42 18.18 16.65
N VAL A 108 -23.28 17.54 17.43
CA VAL A 108 -24.27 16.59 16.92
C VAL A 108 -25.18 17.27 15.88
N GLY A 109 -25.47 16.55 14.80
CA GLY A 109 -26.25 17.04 13.66
C GLY A 109 -25.40 17.64 12.52
N THR A 110 -24.10 17.82 12.71
CA THR A 110 -23.19 18.32 11.68
C THR A 110 -22.93 17.25 10.63
N THR A 111 -23.09 17.62 9.36
CA THR A 111 -22.69 16.78 8.22
C THR A 111 -21.39 17.31 7.64
N ILE A 112 -20.40 16.45 7.50
CA ILE A 112 -19.11 16.72 6.88
C ILE A 112 -19.06 15.88 5.60
N ASP A 113 -19.11 16.54 4.45
CA ASP A 113 -19.19 15.85 3.16
C ASP A 113 -17.87 15.21 2.74
N SER A 114 -17.97 14.16 1.93
CA SER A 114 -16.81 13.62 1.23
C SER A 114 -16.16 14.70 0.37
N GLY A 115 -14.82 14.68 0.24
CA GLY A 115 -14.07 15.73 -0.43
C GLY A 115 -13.80 16.97 0.45
N SER A 116 -14.37 17.09 1.65
CA SER A 116 -13.97 18.14 2.61
C SER A 116 -12.48 18.03 2.91
N LYS A 117 -11.81 19.20 2.96
CA LYS A 117 -10.35 19.23 3.00
C LYS A 117 -9.82 19.54 4.39
N VAL A 118 -8.81 18.79 4.75
CA VAL A 118 -7.98 18.98 5.95
C VAL A 118 -6.52 19.15 5.55
N THR A 119 -5.69 19.69 6.43
CA THR A 119 -4.30 20.01 6.11
C THR A 119 -3.36 19.37 7.12
N ASP A 120 -2.30 18.74 6.62
CA ASP A 120 -1.11 18.40 7.41
C ASP A 120 -0.37 19.72 7.72
N VAL A 121 -0.30 20.08 9.00
CA VAL A 121 0.31 21.35 9.45
C VAL A 121 1.83 21.39 9.24
N ARG A 122 2.48 20.24 9.12
CA ARG A 122 3.92 20.12 8.91
C ARG A 122 4.30 20.41 7.46
N THR A 123 3.55 19.87 6.51
CA THR A 123 3.87 19.94 5.08
C THR A 123 3.00 20.95 4.33
N GLY A 124 1.87 21.37 4.90
CA GLY A 124 0.88 22.21 4.25
C GLY A 124 0.03 21.48 3.19
N LYS A 125 0.23 20.16 3.00
CA LYS A 125 -0.49 19.37 2.00
C LYS A 125 -1.94 19.17 2.40
N PHE A 126 -2.80 19.16 1.38
CA PHE A 126 -4.22 18.93 1.54
C PHE A 126 -4.55 17.44 1.48
N HIS A 127 -5.55 17.07 2.27
CA HIS A 127 -6.12 15.73 2.30
C HIS A 127 -7.64 15.85 2.20
N SER A 128 -8.24 15.02 1.38
CA SER A 128 -9.69 14.98 1.15
C SER A 128 -10.32 13.80 1.88
N LEU A 129 -11.46 14.04 2.56
CA LEU A 129 -12.25 13.00 3.17
C LEU A 129 -12.81 12.04 2.11
N LEU A 130 -12.68 10.72 2.34
CA LEU A 130 -13.14 9.71 1.39
C LEU A 130 -14.65 9.46 1.46
N SER A 131 -15.27 9.72 2.60
CA SER A 131 -16.71 9.51 2.80
C SER A 131 -17.35 10.61 3.60
N THR A 132 -18.65 10.84 3.37
CA THR A 132 -19.46 11.75 4.17
C THR A 132 -19.65 11.19 5.58
N THR A 133 -19.50 12.03 6.60
CA THR A 133 -19.71 11.69 8.01
C THR A 133 -20.76 12.60 8.62
N VAL A 134 -21.82 12.01 9.16
CA VAL A 134 -22.77 12.74 9.99
C VAL A 134 -22.35 12.56 11.45
N LEU A 135 -22.13 13.65 12.16
CA LEU A 135 -21.78 13.65 13.57
C LEU A 135 -23.06 13.43 14.41
N ASP A 136 -23.36 12.18 14.72
CA ASP A 136 -24.48 11.74 15.53
C ASP A 136 -24.04 10.69 16.55
N GLY A 137 -24.94 10.14 17.34
CA GLY A 137 -24.64 9.12 18.35
C GLY A 137 -24.26 7.75 17.81
N THR A 138 -24.19 7.53 16.48
CA THR A 138 -23.87 6.23 15.89
C THR A 138 -22.37 6.11 15.62
N ALA A 139 -21.79 4.95 15.89
CA ALA A 139 -20.39 4.62 15.63
C ALA A 139 -19.39 5.68 16.13
N VAL A 140 -19.61 6.21 17.32
CA VAL A 140 -18.75 7.24 17.95
C VAL A 140 -17.58 6.60 18.67
N THR A 141 -16.44 7.31 18.67
CA THR A 141 -15.27 6.97 19.49
C THR A 141 -15.22 7.78 20.79
N SER A 142 -15.90 8.95 20.79
CA SER A 142 -16.06 9.78 21.99
C SER A 142 -17.35 10.60 21.87
N ALA A 143 -17.98 10.87 23.01
CA ALA A 143 -19.12 11.78 23.12
C ALA A 143 -18.97 12.68 24.36
N THR A 144 -19.34 13.95 24.20
CA THR A 144 -19.41 14.93 25.29
C THR A 144 -20.86 15.12 25.68
N LEU A 145 -21.17 14.84 26.91
CA LEU A 145 -22.51 14.80 27.48
C LEU A 145 -22.69 15.96 28.47
N SER A 146 -23.88 16.55 28.48
CA SER A 146 -24.28 17.55 29.46
C SER A 146 -25.62 17.16 30.10
N ILE A 147 -25.85 17.65 31.32
CA ILE A 147 -27.11 17.46 32.01
C ILE A 147 -28.04 18.57 31.60
N LEU A 148 -29.24 18.25 31.13
CA LEU A 148 -30.28 19.17 30.81
C LEU A 148 -31.15 19.51 32.02
N THR A 149 -31.46 18.51 32.83
CA THR A 149 -32.30 18.68 34.03
C THR A 149 -31.68 18.03 35.21
N VAL A 150 -31.50 18.75 36.27
CA VAL A 150 -31.04 18.25 37.58
C VAL A 150 -32.27 18.03 38.46
N ALA A 151 -32.45 16.79 38.92
CA ALA A 151 -33.55 16.42 39.83
C ALA A 151 -33.06 15.34 40.78
N ASP A 152 -33.67 15.37 42.01
CA ASP A 152 -33.39 14.37 43.02
C ASP A 152 -34.09 13.05 42.70
N SER A 153 -33.54 11.94 43.18
CA SER A 153 -34.11 10.58 43.04
C SER A 153 -34.52 10.24 41.57
N THR A 154 -33.76 10.77 40.62
CA THR A 154 -34.04 10.64 39.18
C THR A 154 -32.98 9.76 38.52
N ALA A 155 -33.41 8.86 37.62
CA ALA A 155 -32.50 8.02 36.85
C ALA A 155 -31.90 8.79 35.68
N TYR A 156 -30.59 8.65 35.48
CA TYR A 156 -29.81 9.14 34.35
C TYR A 156 -29.16 7.95 33.70
N THR A 157 -29.51 7.70 32.41
CA THR A 157 -29.05 6.53 31.69
C THR A 157 -28.35 6.95 30.39
N ILE A 158 -27.17 6.39 30.20
CA ILE A 158 -26.43 6.36 28.95
C ILE A 158 -26.51 4.91 28.47
N SER A 159 -27.01 4.66 27.28
CA SER A 159 -27.02 3.33 26.69
C SER A 159 -26.02 3.27 25.54
N TYR A 160 -25.19 2.24 25.48
CA TYR A 160 -24.24 2.05 24.39
C TYR A 160 -24.32 0.64 23.82
N GLN A 161 -23.93 0.48 22.54
CA GLN A 161 -23.81 -0.77 21.83
C GLN A 161 -22.50 -0.78 21.06
N LYS A 162 -21.70 -1.82 21.15
CA LYS A 162 -20.47 -1.96 20.35
C LYS A 162 -20.79 -2.02 18.87
N THR A 163 -19.92 -1.45 18.03
CA THR A 163 -20.11 -1.47 16.57
C THR A 163 -18.81 -1.97 15.90
N PRO A 164 -18.86 -3.08 15.12
CA PRO A 164 -20.02 -3.98 14.98
C PRO A 164 -20.35 -4.73 16.27
N ASP A 165 -21.63 -5.01 16.49
CA ASP A 165 -22.11 -5.84 17.59
C ASP A 165 -21.92 -7.32 17.24
N THR A 166 -20.71 -7.83 17.51
CA THR A 166 -20.34 -9.22 17.16
C THR A 166 -20.95 -10.26 18.13
N LEU A 167 -21.42 -9.83 19.30
CA LEU A 167 -21.95 -10.69 20.34
C LEU A 167 -23.47 -10.61 20.45
N ALA A 168 -24.14 -9.75 19.67
CA ALA A 168 -25.58 -9.47 19.75
C ALA A 168 -26.04 -9.08 21.16
N GLU A 169 -25.19 -8.36 21.91
CA GLU A 169 -25.44 -7.93 23.30
C GLU A 169 -26.55 -6.86 23.38
N GLY A 170 -26.83 -6.17 22.26
CA GLY A 170 -27.80 -5.08 22.21
C GLY A 170 -27.31 -3.80 22.92
N LEU A 171 -28.25 -2.98 23.37
CA LEU A 171 -27.96 -1.75 24.12
C LEU A 171 -27.65 -2.06 25.59
N ILE A 172 -26.46 -1.71 26.03
CA ILE A 172 -25.99 -1.88 27.42
C ILE A 172 -26.22 -0.57 28.19
N PRO A 173 -27.07 -0.54 29.22
CA PRO A 173 -27.36 0.66 29.98
C PRO A 173 -26.29 0.92 31.06
N VAL A 174 -25.87 2.15 31.18
CA VAL A 174 -25.13 2.76 32.30
C VAL A 174 -26.11 3.66 33.04
N THR A 175 -26.64 3.20 34.17
CA THR A 175 -27.71 3.91 34.87
C THR A 175 -27.28 4.26 36.32
N ILE A 176 -27.44 5.53 36.66
CA ILE A 176 -27.33 5.99 38.07
C ILE A 176 -28.62 6.64 38.51
N THR A 177 -28.91 6.62 39.81
CA THR A 177 -29.99 7.38 40.39
C THR A 177 -29.40 8.48 41.26
N SER A 178 -29.83 9.73 41.01
CA SER A 178 -29.35 10.88 41.79
C SER A 178 -29.84 10.84 43.24
N GLY A 179 -29.01 11.29 44.14
CA GLY A 179 -29.40 11.47 45.56
C GLY A 179 -30.19 12.73 45.83
N VAL A 180 -30.58 12.95 47.10
CA VAL A 180 -31.19 14.19 47.56
C VAL A 180 -30.15 15.31 47.54
N GLY A 181 -30.53 16.51 47.05
CA GLY A 181 -29.61 17.63 46.86
C GLY A 181 -28.63 17.42 45.68
N ALA A 182 -29.06 16.72 44.67
CA ALA A 182 -28.26 16.44 43.48
C ALA A 182 -27.81 17.72 42.79
N THR A 183 -26.57 17.69 42.32
CA THR A 183 -25.97 18.77 41.49
C THR A 183 -25.46 18.20 40.17
N THR A 184 -25.27 19.06 39.16
CA THR A 184 -24.64 18.64 37.94
C THR A 184 -23.32 17.87 38.17
N ALA A 185 -22.49 18.39 39.07
CA ALA A 185 -21.19 17.78 39.39
C ALA A 185 -21.33 16.40 40.02
N SER A 186 -22.28 16.23 40.99
CA SER A 186 -22.48 14.94 41.66
C SER A 186 -23.03 13.87 40.74
N ILE A 187 -23.92 14.23 39.82
CA ILE A 187 -24.49 13.32 38.81
C ILE A 187 -23.42 12.89 37.79
N LEU A 188 -22.64 13.83 37.26
CA LEU A 188 -21.56 13.50 36.31
C LEU A 188 -20.49 12.63 36.95
N ALA A 189 -20.12 12.91 38.19
CA ALA A 189 -19.17 12.09 38.98
C ALA A 189 -19.69 10.66 39.21
N ALA A 190 -20.99 10.53 39.50
CA ALA A 190 -21.61 9.22 39.69
C ALA A 190 -21.65 8.39 38.40
N ILE A 191 -21.96 9.01 37.25
CA ILE A 191 -21.92 8.34 35.96
C ILE A 191 -20.48 7.92 35.62
N ALA A 192 -19.50 8.79 35.85
CA ALA A 192 -18.09 8.45 35.58
C ALA A 192 -17.61 7.29 36.47
N ALA A 193 -18.02 7.26 37.76
CA ALA A 193 -17.71 6.18 38.67
C ALA A 193 -18.36 4.85 38.25
N GLU A 194 -19.61 4.88 37.77
CA GLU A 194 -20.31 3.68 37.27
C GLU A 194 -19.61 3.12 36.02
N ILE A 195 -19.21 3.99 35.06
CA ILE A 195 -18.43 3.57 33.90
C ILE A 195 -17.11 2.92 34.32
N ALA A 196 -16.40 3.53 35.26
CA ALA A 196 -15.11 3.01 35.72
C ALA A 196 -15.25 1.67 36.49
N ALA A 197 -16.35 1.46 37.23
CA ALA A 197 -16.59 0.24 37.97
C ALA A 197 -17.05 -0.94 37.09
N ASN A 198 -17.98 -0.71 36.16
CA ASN A 198 -18.72 -1.77 35.51
C ASN A 198 -18.52 -1.83 33.97
N HIS A 199 -17.98 -0.75 33.36
CA HIS A 199 -17.86 -0.63 31.91
C HIS A 199 -16.43 -0.29 31.45
N ALA A 200 -15.43 -0.37 32.32
CA ALA A 200 -14.03 0.01 32.06
C ALA A 200 -13.36 -0.80 30.95
N THR A 201 -13.91 -1.94 30.56
CA THR A 201 -13.40 -2.75 29.42
C THR A 201 -13.77 -2.20 28.06
N VAL A 202 -14.71 -1.25 27.99
CA VAL A 202 -15.21 -0.68 26.73
C VAL A 202 -15.11 0.84 26.71
N LEU A 203 -15.43 1.50 27.83
CA LEU A 203 -15.55 2.96 27.94
C LEU A 203 -14.65 3.51 29.03
N THR A 204 -14.19 4.72 28.82
CA THR A 204 -13.61 5.60 29.86
C THR A 204 -14.46 6.86 29.95
N ALA A 205 -14.52 7.45 31.15
CA ALA A 205 -15.28 8.69 31.37
C ALA A 205 -14.48 9.67 32.21
N THR A 206 -14.47 10.94 31.79
CA THR A 206 -13.82 12.03 32.50
C THR A 206 -14.76 13.23 32.57
N VAL A 207 -14.81 13.88 33.74
CA VAL A 207 -15.58 15.10 33.93
C VAL A 207 -14.70 16.30 33.63
N VAL A 208 -15.11 17.12 32.68
CA VAL A 208 -14.39 18.34 32.24
C VAL A 208 -15.38 19.50 32.14
N ASN A 209 -15.13 20.59 32.86
CA ASN A 209 -15.94 21.85 32.77
C ASN A 209 -17.46 21.62 32.80
N SER A 210 -17.96 20.85 33.79
CA SER A 210 -19.38 20.51 33.94
C SER A 210 -19.99 19.71 32.79
N THR A 211 -19.17 19.02 32.01
CA THR A 211 -19.56 18.03 31.02
C THR A 211 -18.86 16.69 31.25
N LEU A 212 -19.44 15.61 30.78
CA LEU A 212 -18.85 14.28 30.83
C LEU A 212 -18.35 13.90 29.44
N VAL A 213 -17.07 13.64 29.32
CA VAL A 213 -16.48 13.08 28.10
C VAL A 213 -16.39 11.58 28.28
N VAL A 214 -17.15 10.83 27.49
CA VAL A 214 -17.13 9.38 27.43
C VAL A 214 -16.41 8.99 26.14
N SER A 215 -15.39 8.14 26.25
CA SER A 215 -14.56 7.71 25.13
C SER A 215 -14.39 6.19 25.12
N THR A 216 -14.24 5.61 23.96
CA THR A 216 -13.80 4.22 23.81
C THR A 216 -12.31 4.08 24.13
N LEU A 217 -11.85 2.86 24.44
CA LEU A 217 -10.45 2.60 24.81
C LEU A 217 -9.46 2.79 23.66
N ALA A 218 -9.92 2.62 22.41
CA ALA A 218 -9.10 2.80 21.23
C ALA A 218 -9.87 3.58 20.15
N TYR A 219 -9.18 4.34 19.32
CA TYR A 219 -9.81 5.10 18.22
C TYR A 219 -10.47 4.18 17.17
N THR A 220 -10.09 2.91 17.11
CA THR A 220 -10.69 1.88 16.24
C THR A 220 -11.99 1.32 16.80
N SER A 221 -12.17 1.38 18.13
CA SER A 221 -13.39 0.92 18.80
C SER A 221 -14.49 1.96 18.67
N LYS A 222 -15.69 1.53 18.31
CA LYS A 222 -16.85 2.40 18.08
C LYS A 222 -18.04 1.89 18.86
N VAL A 223 -18.87 2.82 19.30
CA VAL A 223 -20.13 2.50 19.96
C VAL A 223 -21.26 3.36 19.41
N ASN A 224 -22.46 2.81 19.35
CA ASN A 224 -23.69 3.57 19.22
C ASN A 224 -24.06 4.05 20.61
N MET A 225 -24.33 5.33 20.80
CA MET A 225 -24.64 5.93 22.10
C MET A 225 -25.99 6.63 22.07
N GLN A 226 -26.80 6.38 23.08
CA GLN A 226 -28.09 7.01 23.29
C GLN A 226 -28.19 7.47 24.75
N VAL A 227 -28.96 8.48 25.03
CA VAL A 227 -29.14 9.05 26.37
C VAL A 227 -30.62 9.29 26.68
N THR A 228 -30.97 9.28 27.97
CA THR A 228 -32.31 9.69 28.42
C THR A 228 -32.52 11.20 28.25
N ALA A 229 -33.79 11.64 28.22
CA ALA A 229 -34.18 13.03 27.92
C ALA A 229 -33.65 14.09 28.90
N ASN A 230 -33.15 13.69 30.07
CA ASN A 230 -32.48 14.57 31.05
C ASN A 230 -30.98 14.79 30.77
N LEU A 231 -30.45 14.10 29.78
CA LEU A 231 -29.07 14.22 29.28
C LEU A 231 -29.08 14.69 27.82
N ASN A 232 -27.99 15.30 27.39
CA ASN A 232 -27.78 15.69 25.99
C ASN A 232 -26.40 15.26 25.52
N ILE A 233 -26.32 14.74 24.29
CA ILE A 233 -25.05 14.55 23.58
C ILE A 233 -24.79 15.83 22.78
N GLY A 234 -23.87 16.65 23.25
CA GLY A 234 -23.56 17.95 22.61
C GLY A 234 -22.57 17.84 21.50
N LYS A 235 -21.50 17.06 21.71
CA LYS A 235 -20.42 16.82 20.76
C LYS A 235 -20.08 15.35 20.65
N VAL A 236 -19.64 14.94 19.47
CA VAL A 236 -19.18 13.57 19.21
C VAL A 236 -17.90 13.58 18.39
N THR A 237 -17.14 12.49 18.52
CA THR A 237 -15.97 12.22 17.69
C THR A 237 -16.20 10.93 16.93
N LYS A 238 -16.00 10.98 15.62
CA LYS A 238 -16.11 9.83 14.73
C LYS A 238 -14.84 9.62 13.92
N THR A 239 -14.61 8.39 13.52
CA THR A 239 -13.51 8.05 12.60
C THR A 239 -13.94 8.26 11.16
N ASN A 240 -13.04 8.75 10.34
CA ASN A 240 -13.12 8.75 8.88
C ASN A 240 -11.72 8.46 8.32
N THR A 241 -11.60 8.39 7.02
CA THR A 241 -10.33 8.21 6.31
C THR A 241 -10.16 9.36 5.33
N VAL A 242 -8.94 9.90 5.27
CA VAL A 242 -8.55 10.91 4.30
C VAL A 242 -7.51 10.36 3.35
N SER A 243 -7.55 10.83 2.11
CA SER A 243 -6.54 10.59 1.10
C SER A 243 -5.77 11.87 0.85
N CYS A 244 -4.44 11.80 0.77
CA CYS A 244 -3.63 12.93 0.33
C CYS A 244 -4.00 13.30 -1.11
N ASP A 245 -4.15 14.59 -1.39
CA ASP A 245 -4.46 15.06 -2.76
C ASP A 245 -3.27 14.83 -3.71
N ASP A 246 -2.05 14.82 -3.15
CA ASP A 246 -0.85 14.46 -3.88
C ASP A 246 -0.70 12.93 -3.92
N THR A 247 -0.35 12.41 -5.08
CA THR A 247 0.03 11.01 -5.26
C THR A 247 1.52 10.79 -4.97
N GLY A 248 1.89 9.55 -4.72
CA GLY A 248 3.26 9.16 -4.41
C GLY A 248 3.49 8.94 -2.92
N THR A 249 4.75 8.74 -2.57
CA THR A 249 5.19 8.48 -1.21
C THR A 249 5.14 9.76 -0.37
N VAL A 250 4.08 9.95 0.38
CA VAL A 250 3.91 11.09 1.31
C VAL A 250 3.85 10.56 2.74
N ASP A 251 4.86 10.92 3.54
CA ASP A 251 4.92 10.58 4.96
C ASP A 251 3.99 11.48 5.78
N ILE A 252 3.06 10.89 6.51
CA ILE A 252 2.08 11.56 7.36
C ILE A 252 2.17 10.96 8.77
N PRO A 253 2.94 11.56 9.68
CA PRO A 253 3.04 11.08 11.05
C PRO A 253 1.74 11.27 11.84
N ALA A 254 1.61 10.57 12.95
CA ALA A 254 0.51 10.76 13.87
C ALA A 254 0.44 12.23 14.34
N ASN A 255 -0.78 12.73 14.54
CA ASN A 255 -1.10 14.09 14.99
C ASN A 255 -0.59 15.24 14.09
N SER A 256 -0.34 14.97 12.81
CA SER A 256 0.07 16.01 11.84
C SER A 256 -1.10 16.62 11.07
N VAL A 257 -2.17 15.86 10.83
CA VAL A 257 -3.39 16.33 10.15
C VAL A 257 -4.33 16.90 11.19
N THR A 258 -4.18 18.19 11.51
CA THR A 258 -4.91 18.85 12.61
C THR A 258 -5.65 20.10 12.23
N ARG A 259 -5.58 20.55 10.97
CA ARG A 259 -6.22 21.78 10.51
C ARG A 259 -7.31 21.50 9.50
N ILE A 260 -8.50 22.05 9.75
CA ILE A 260 -9.61 22.10 8.81
C ILE A 260 -9.29 23.18 7.77
N ALA A 261 -9.24 22.81 6.49
CA ALA A 261 -8.91 23.76 5.42
C ALA A 261 -10.08 24.69 5.07
N VAL A 262 -11.29 24.14 5.04
CA VAL A 262 -12.53 24.89 4.81
C VAL A 262 -13.45 24.63 6.00
N PRO A 263 -13.73 25.66 6.83
CA PRO A 263 -14.59 25.51 8.00
C PRO A 263 -16.02 25.10 7.62
N VAL A 264 -16.55 24.11 8.33
CA VAL A 264 -17.95 23.69 8.28
C VAL A 264 -18.56 24.01 9.64
N LEU A 265 -19.73 24.64 9.67
CA LEU A 265 -20.40 24.99 10.92
C LEU A 265 -20.68 23.73 11.75
N GLY A 266 -20.17 23.69 12.99
CA GLY A 266 -20.32 22.57 13.89
C GLY A 266 -19.20 21.54 13.80
N TRP A 267 -18.26 21.64 12.84
CA TRP A 267 -17.04 20.84 12.81
C TRP A 267 -15.91 21.57 13.55
N ASP A 268 -15.54 21.09 14.70
CA ASP A 268 -14.63 21.78 15.61
C ASP A 268 -13.15 21.45 15.38
N SER A 269 -12.86 20.16 15.15
CA SER A 269 -11.46 19.71 15.01
C SER A 269 -11.33 18.40 14.22
N VAL A 270 -10.10 18.18 13.75
CA VAL A 270 -9.65 16.94 13.10
C VAL A 270 -8.29 16.56 13.66
N THR A 271 -8.03 15.29 13.81
CA THR A 271 -6.68 14.76 14.14
C THR A 271 -6.52 13.36 13.60
N ASN A 272 -5.29 12.97 13.22
CA ASN A 272 -4.96 11.60 12.88
C ASN A 272 -4.23 10.94 14.06
N PRO A 273 -4.83 9.96 14.74
CA PRO A 273 -4.25 9.33 15.93
C PRO A 273 -3.02 8.46 15.64
N VAL A 274 -2.87 8.02 14.40
CA VAL A 274 -1.75 7.19 13.93
C VAL A 274 -1.20 7.77 12.62
N SER A 275 -0.01 7.32 12.22
CA SER A 275 0.56 7.66 10.92
C SER A 275 -0.27 7.11 9.77
N GLY A 276 -0.21 7.79 8.64
CA GLY A 276 -0.84 7.33 7.41
C GLY A 276 -0.12 6.13 6.79
N ILE A 277 -0.86 5.37 6.00
CA ILE A 277 -0.30 4.34 5.12
C ILE A 277 0.20 5.06 3.87
N SER A 278 1.51 5.06 3.66
CA SER A 278 2.13 5.75 2.53
C SER A 278 1.60 5.26 1.19
N GLY A 279 1.33 6.19 0.30
CA GLY A 279 1.10 5.88 -1.10
C GLY A 279 2.37 5.41 -1.79
N ALA A 280 2.24 5.02 -3.04
CA ALA A 280 3.35 4.59 -3.88
C ALA A 280 3.54 5.56 -5.05
N ASP A 281 4.80 5.75 -5.45
CA ASP A 281 5.13 6.45 -6.68
C ASP A 281 4.71 5.62 -7.91
N ARG A 282 4.59 6.28 -9.05
CA ARG A 282 4.35 5.57 -10.31
C ARG A 282 5.48 4.57 -10.56
N GLU A 283 5.14 3.35 -10.88
CA GLU A 283 6.08 2.27 -11.17
C GLU A 283 7.11 2.70 -12.24
N ARG A 284 8.39 2.47 -11.97
CA ARG A 284 9.49 2.80 -12.89
C ARG A 284 9.59 1.78 -14.02
N ASP A 285 10.25 2.16 -15.12
CA ASP A 285 10.46 1.28 -16.27
C ASP A 285 11.19 -0.03 -15.89
N SER A 286 12.15 0.03 -14.99
CA SER A 286 12.88 -1.14 -14.49
C SER A 286 11.99 -2.11 -13.71
N GLU A 287 11.12 -1.58 -12.86
CA GLU A 287 10.19 -2.35 -12.04
C GLU A 287 9.11 -3.01 -12.92
N LEU A 288 8.54 -2.24 -13.86
CA LEU A 288 7.57 -2.75 -14.83
C LEU A 288 8.16 -3.88 -15.69
N ARG A 289 9.42 -3.75 -16.17
CA ARG A 289 10.08 -4.83 -16.90
C ARG A 289 10.29 -6.07 -16.06
N ALA A 290 10.68 -5.91 -14.79
CA ALA A 290 10.85 -7.04 -13.88
C ALA A 290 9.52 -7.77 -13.65
N ARG A 291 8.47 -7.02 -13.34
CA ARG A 291 7.12 -7.58 -13.13
C ARG A 291 6.55 -8.22 -14.40
N TYR A 292 6.76 -7.60 -15.57
CA TYR A 292 6.37 -8.17 -16.87
C TYR A 292 7.04 -9.53 -17.12
N LYS A 293 8.35 -9.64 -16.86
CA LYS A 293 9.07 -10.92 -17.00
C LYS A 293 8.45 -12.00 -16.10
N ILE A 294 8.20 -11.68 -14.83
CA ILE A 294 7.58 -12.61 -13.88
C ILE A 294 6.17 -13.03 -14.37
N ALA A 295 5.34 -12.06 -14.79
CA ALA A 295 4.00 -12.34 -15.29
C ALA A 295 4.02 -13.24 -16.54
N LYS A 296 4.99 -13.06 -17.44
CA LYS A 296 5.12 -13.91 -18.63
C LYS A 296 5.57 -15.33 -18.35
N PHE A 297 6.35 -15.55 -17.29
CA PHE A 297 6.63 -16.90 -16.83
C PHE A 297 5.36 -17.58 -16.25
N GLY A 298 4.41 -16.78 -15.72
CA GLY A 298 3.15 -17.27 -15.17
C GLY A 298 2.06 -17.62 -16.22
N ASP A 299 2.17 -17.19 -17.47
CA ASP A 299 1.17 -17.46 -18.52
C ASP A 299 1.17 -18.93 -19.02
N GLY A 300 2.13 -19.75 -18.62
CA GLY A 300 2.14 -21.19 -18.89
C GLY A 300 1.30 -21.94 -17.86
N ALA A 301 0.04 -22.26 -18.15
CA ALA A 301 -0.73 -23.16 -17.28
C ALA A 301 0.00 -24.50 -17.08
N ASN A 302 -0.06 -25.04 -15.85
CA ASN A 302 0.50 -26.35 -15.45
C ASN A 302 2.05 -26.40 -15.29
N LEU A 303 2.74 -25.27 -15.25
CA LEU A 303 4.15 -25.22 -14.88
C LEU A 303 4.30 -24.79 -13.41
N THR A 304 5.34 -25.27 -12.75
CA THR A 304 5.67 -24.94 -11.36
C THR A 304 5.84 -23.42 -11.19
N GLU A 305 6.48 -22.75 -12.17
CA GLU A 305 6.67 -21.30 -12.20
C GLU A 305 5.36 -20.54 -12.35
N SER A 306 4.40 -21.07 -13.12
CA SER A 306 3.07 -20.41 -13.25
C SER A 306 2.27 -20.49 -11.97
N LEU A 307 2.33 -21.64 -11.29
CA LEU A 307 1.69 -21.83 -9.99
C LEU A 307 2.32 -20.90 -8.93
N TYR A 308 3.67 -20.83 -8.88
CA TYR A 308 4.38 -19.89 -8.01
C TYR A 308 3.94 -18.44 -8.26
N SER A 309 3.94 -18.00 -9.53
CA SER A 309 3.58 -16.64 -9.91
C SER A 309 2.12 -16.31 -9.59
N ALA A 310 1.20 -17.26 -9.77
CA ALA A 310 -0.21 -17.08 -9.47
C ALA A 310 -0.48 -16.92 -7.97
N ILE A 311 0.25 -17.64 -7.13
CA ILE A 311 0.15 -17.54 -5.67
C ILE A 311 0.81 -16.22 -5.18
N TYR A 312 1.98 -15.90 -5.68
CA TYR A 312 2.73 -14.69 -5.29
C TYR A 312 2.02 -13.40 -5.69
N ALA A 313 1.16 -13.42 -6.71
CA ALA A 313 0.37 -12.28 -7.14
C ALA A 313 -0.84 -11.96 -6.24
N ILE A 314 -1.15 -12.80 -5.26
CA ILE A 314 -2.26 -12.59 -4.32
C ILE A 314 -1.87 -11.53 -3.30
N ASP A 315 -2.78 -10.59 -3.05
CA ASP A 315 -2.53 -9.51 -2.08
C ASP A 315 -2.24 -10.07 -0.68
N GLY A 316 -1.19 -9.52 -0.05
CA GLY A 316 -0.72 -9.93 1.27
C GLY A 316 0.11 -11.21 1.30
N VAL A 317 0.43 -11.85 0.16
CA VAL A 317 1.41 -12.95 0.10
C VAL A 317 2.81 -12.36 0.14
N GLU A 318 3.60 -12.76 1.13
CA GLU A 318 4.96 -12.29 1.37
C GLU A 318 6.02 -13.26 0.82
N SER A 319 5.78 -14.55 0.94
CA SER A 319 6.72 -15.59 0.48
C SER A 319 6.03 -16.90 0.12
N VAL A 320 6.55 -17.59 -0.88
CA VAL A 320 6.04 -18.88 -1.36
C VAL A 320 7.21 -19.85 -1.57
N ILE A 321 7.09 -21.06 -1.05
CA ILE A 321 7.95 -22.18 -1.40
C ILE A 321 7.09 -23.24 -2.09
N LEU A 322 7.56 -23.73 -3.23
CA LEU A 322 6.89 -24.78 -3.99
C LEU A 322 7.88 -25.89 -4.28
N VAL A 323 7.50 -27.12 -3.92
CA VAL A 323 8.31 -28.31 -4.11
C VAL A 323 7.49 -29.34 -4.87
N GLU A 324 7.96 -29.75 -6.02
CA GLU A 324 7.36 -30.81 -6.83
C GLU A 324 8.02 -32.15 -6.52
N ASN A 325 7.21 -33.21 -6.43
CA ASN A 325 7.66 -34.59 -6.34
C ASN A 325 7.12 -35.38 -7.53
N ASP A 326 7.94 -35.55 -8.54
CA ASP A 326 7.68 -36.36 -9.74
C ASP A 326 8.11 -37.83 -9.60
N LEU A 327 8.67 -38.19 -8.44
CA LEU A 327 9.13 -39.53 -8.16
C LEU A 327 7.99 -40.47 -7.74
N ASP A 328 8.22 -41.79 -7.90
CA ASP A 328 7.32 -42.84 -7.41
C ASP A 328 7.40 -43.07 -5.89
N VAL A 329 8.23 -42.30 -5.19
CA VAL A 329 8.44 -42.39 -3.74
C VAL A 329 8.28 -41.02 -3.11
N ALA A 330 7.88 -40.99 -1.83
CA ALA A 330 7.80 -39.74 -1.09
C ALA A 330 9.18 -39.13 -0.84
N ILE A 331 9.33 -37.82 -0.99
CA ILE A 331 10.52 -37.07 -0.58
C ILE A 331 10.30 -36.49 0.83
N VAL A 332 11.41 -36.25 1.58
CA VAL A 332 11.33 -35.91 3.01
C VAL A 332 11.69 -34.48 3.32
N THR A 333 12.19 -33.70 2.39
CA THR A 333 12.66 -32.30 2.60
C THR A 333 11.98 -31.33 1.67
N PRO A 334 11.41 -30.21 2.12
CA PRO A 334 11.32 -29.68 3.49
C PRO A 334 10.22 -30.34 4.36
N ALA A 335 9.31 -31.10 3.75
CA ALA A 335 8.28 -31.90 4.40
C ALA A 335 8.10 -33.20 3.62
N PRO A 336 7.52 -34.27 4.21
CA PRO A 336 7.23 -35.49 3.47
C PRO A 336 6.17 -35.18 2.39
N VAL A 337 6.62 -35.08 1.14
CA VAL A 337 5.77 -34.87 -0.04
C VAL A 337 5.49 -36.22 -0.70
N PRO A 338 4.22 -36.66 -0.79
CA PRO A 338 3.85 -37.92 -1.42
C PRO A 338 4.31 -38.02 -2.89
N ALA A 339 4.41 -39.24 -3.40
CA ALA A 339 4.69 -39.49 -4.82
C ALA A 339 3.64 -38.75 -5.69
N HIS A 340 4.08 -38.22 -6.84
CA HIS A 340 3.24 -37.56 -7.84
C HIS A 340 2.38 -36.42 -7.26
N SER A 341 2.98 -35.59 -6.36
CA SER A 341 2.30 -34.46 -5.74
C SER A 341 3.23 -33.24 -5.70
N PHE A 342 2.66 -32.09 -5.38
CA PHE A 342 3.44 -30.92 -5.06
C PHE A 342 3.06 -30.39 -3.68
N TYR A 343 4.03 -29.81 -3.02
CA TYR A 343 3.91 -29.17 -1.71
C TYR A 343 4.04 -27.65 -1.86
N THR A 344 3.16 -26.91 -1.21
CA THR A 344 3.18 -25.46 -1.24
C THR A 344 3.17 -24.94 0.19
N LEU A 345 4.12 -24.04 0.52
CA LEU A 345 4.22 -23.35 1.79
C LEU A 345 4.10 -21.85 1.51
N VAL A 346 3.11 -21.18 2.12
CA VAL A 346 2.78 -19.77 1.81
C VAL A 346 2.72 -18.94 3.07
N LEU A 347 3.48 -17.85 3.11
CA LEU A 347 3.43 -16.83 4.14
C LEU A 347 2.54 -15.66 3.68
N GLY A 348 1.54 -15.32 4.49
CA GLY A 348 0.60 -14.22 4.19
C GLY A 348 -0.52 -14.61 3.21
N GLY A 349 -1.33 -13.64 2.81
CA GLY A 349 -2.43 -13.80 1.87
C GLY A 349 -3.64 -14.58 2.38
N SER A 350 -4.76 -14.50 1.65
CA SER A 350 -6.02 -15.19 1.95
C SER A 350 -5.97 -16.67 1.58
N SER A 351 -6.27 -17.57 2.53
CA SER A 351 -6.29 -19.02 2.29
C SER A 351 -7.25 -19.44 1.18
N ALA A 352 -8.39 -18.77 1.05
CA ALA A 352 -9.37 -19.06 0.01
C ALA A 352 -8.85 -18.68 -1.40
N GLU A 353 -8.18 -17.53 -1.52
CA GLU A 353 -7.60 -17.07 -2.78
C GLU A 353 -6.41 -17.91 -3.20
N ILE A 354 -5.57 -18.31 -2.25
CA ILE A 354 -4.44 -19.23 -2.47
C ILE A 354 -4.95 -20.58 -2.97
N ALA A 355 -5.92 -21.18 -2.31
CA ALA A 355 -6.51 -22.45 -2.73
C ALA A 355 -7.12 -22.37 -4.15
N LYS A 356 -7.78 -21.25 -4.47
CA LYS A 356 -8.33 -20.99 -5.80
C LYS A 356 -7.23 -20.82 -6.85
N ALA A 357 -6.15 -20.12 -6.54
CA ALA A 357 -5.00 -19.98 -7.43
C ALA A 357 -4.33 -21.34 -7.69
N ILE A 358 -4.15 -22.16 -6.65
CA ILE A 358 -3.62 -23.53 -6.77
C ILE A 358 -4.55 -24.35 -7.68
N TRP A 359 -5.85 -24.34 -7.45
CA TRP A 359 -6.81 -25.08 -8.26
C TRP A 359 -6.75 -24.72 -9.74
N ASN A 360 -6.69 -23.42 -10.04
CA ASN A 360 -6.70 -22.91 -11.42
C ASN A 360 -5.40 -23.19 -12.20
N ASN A 361 -4.28 -23.37 -11.50
CA ASN A 361 -2.95 -23.50 -12.14
C ASN A 361 -2.32 -24.89 -11.95
N LYS A 362 -2.88 -25.77 -11.09
CA LYS A 362 -2.33 -27.11 -10.90
C LYS A 362 -2.60 -28.01 -12.11
N PRO A 363 -1.69 -28.93 -12.45
CA PRO A 363 -1.95 -29.98 -13.44
C PRO A 363 -3.13 -30.86 -13.01
N ALA A 364 -3.91 -31.33 -14.00
CA ALA A 364 -4.98 -32.28 -13.74
C ALA A 364 -4.41 -33.61 -13.21
N GLY A 365 -5.02 -34.15 -12.15
CA GLY A 365 -4.61 -35.43 -11.55
C GLY A 365 -3.44 -35.35 -10.57
N ILE A 366 -2.74 -34.21 -10.44
CA ILE A 366 -1.67 -34.02 -9.45
C ILE A 366 -2.25 -33.53 -8.12
N LEU A 367 -1.82 -34.12 -7.01
CA LEU A 367 -2.25 -33.79 -5.67
C LEU A 367 -1.55 -32.53 -5.16
N ALA A 368 -2.32 -31.53 -4.73
CA ALA A 368 -1.81 -30.44 -3.90
C ALA A 368 -1.74 -30.94 -2.45
N TYR A 369 -0.54 -31.11 -1.92
CA TYR A 369 -0.29 -31.66 -0.59
C TYR A 369 0.00 -30.56 0.42
N GLY A 370 -0.59 -30.70 1.60
CA GLY A 370 -0.37 -29.86 2.77
C GLY A 370 -1.11 -30.42 3.97
N THR A 371 -0.74 -29.99 5.16
CA THR A 371 -1.24 -30.51 6.44
C THR A 371 -1.91 -29.45 7.32
N THR A 372 -1.58 -28.16 7.11
CA THR A 372 -2.07 -27.06 7.97
C THR A 372 -3.34 -26.41 7.45
N GLU A 373 -3.49 -26.30 6.13
CA GLU A 373 -4.65 -25.69 5.48
C GLU A 373 -5.30 -26.66 4.50
N THR A 374 -6.62 -26.78 4.58
CA THR A 374 -7.42 -27.62 3.67
C THR A 374 -8.69 -26.89 3.30
N ILE A 375 -8.78 -26.43 2.05
CA ILE A 375 -9.85 -25.55 1.56
C ILE A 375 -10.60 -26.25 0.43
N SER A 376 -11.93 -26.14 0.47
CA SER A 376 -12.80 -26.59 -0.61
C SER A 376 -12.98 -25.50 -1.65
N VAL A 377 -12.65 -25.80 -2.92
CA VAL A 377 -12.81 -24.91 -4.06
C VAL A 377 -13.85 -25.50 -5.00
N LEU A 378 -14.80 -24.71 -5.46
CA LEU A 378 -15.80 -25.11 -6.46
C LEU A 378 -15.24 -24.89 -7.87
N ASP A 379 -15.39 -25.88 -8.73
CA ASP A 379 -15.11 -25.71 -10.16
C ASP A 379 -16.24 -24.98 -10.90
N SER A 380 -16.08 -24.79 -12.21
CA SER A 380 -17.07 -24.11 -13.06
C SER A 380 -18.39 -24.88 -13.20
N GLN A 381 -18.42 -26.15 -12.80
CA GLN A 381 -19.59 -27.01 -12.84
C GLN A 381 -20.27 -27.17 -11.48
N GLY A 382 -19.71 -26.52 -10.44
CA GLY A 382 -20.21 -26.59 -9.08
C GLY A 382 -19.73 -27.80 -8.28
N SER A 383 -18.76 -28.58 -8.82
CA SER A 383 -18.18 -29.70 -8.09
C SER A 383 -17.11 -29.18 -7.10
N SER A 384 -17.07 -29.80 -5.92
CA SER A 384 -16.15 -29.41 -4.86
C SER A 384 -14.82 -30.16 -4.95
N HIS A 385 -13.71 -29.43 -4.91
CA HIS A 385 -12.36 -29.95 -4.91
C HIS A 385 -11.59 -29.52 -3.67
N THR A 386 -10.92 -30.44 -3.04
CA THR A 386 -10.11 -30.16 -1.85
C THR A 386 -8.69 -29.79 -2.25
N ILE A 387 -8.24 -28.64 -1.82
CA ILE A 387 -6.88 -28.13 -2.00
C ILE A 387 -6.24 -28.00 -0.65
N SER A 388 -5.05 -28.60 -0.50
CA SER A 388 -4.26 -28.53 0.73
C SER A 388 -2.93 -27.83 0.46
N PHE A 389 -2.48 -27.02 1.43
CA PHE A 389 -1.18 -26.36 1.43
C PHE A 389 -0.78 -26.05 2.88
N ASP A 390 0.44 -25.60 3.11
CA ASP A 390 0.91 -25.31 4.46
C ASP A 390 1.18 -23.82 4.69
N ARG A 391 1.09 -23.43 5.97
CA ARG A 391 1.50 -22.13 6.50
C ARG A 391 2.78 -22.33 7.33
N PRO A 392 3.78 -21.46 7.19
CA PRO A 392 4.96 -21.54 8.05
C PRO A 392 4.60 -21.21 9.49
N SER A 393 5.24 -21.90 10.43
CA SER A 393 5.17 -21.50 11.84
C SER A 393 6.22 -20.45 12.13
N ALA A 394 5.86 -19.44 12.93
CA ALA A 394 6.81 -18.46 13.42
C ALA A 394 7.86 -19.15 14.31
N LEU A 395 9.12 -18.81 14.12
CA LEU A 395 10.23 -19.23 14.96
C LEU A 395 10.75 -18.01 15.73
N ASP A 396 10.57 -18.01 17.05
CA ASP A 396 11.11 -16.96 17.91
C ASP A 396 12.63 -17.09 18.01
N ILE A 397 13.35 -16.06 17.57
CA ILE A 397 14.81 -16.03 17.60
C ILE A 397 15.25 -15.14 18.78
N TYR A 398 15.98 -15.70 19.71
CA TYR A 398 16.61 -14.97 20.80
C TYR A 398 18.06 -14.62 20.46
N VAL A 399 18.36 -13.32 20.39
CA VAL A 399 19.70 -12.80 20.10
C VAL A 399 20.26 -12.12 21.32
N SER A 400 21.45 -12.53 21.76
CA SER A 400 22.22 -11.89 22.82
C SER A 400 23.49 -11.27 22.25
N ILE A 401 23.63 -9.94 22.39
CA ILE A 401 24.78 -9.20 21.87
C ILE A 401 25.52 -8.55 23.03
N ASN A 402 26.80 -8.89 23.18
CA ASN A 402 27.70 -8.25 24.14
C ASN A 402 28.54 -7.18 23.43
N ILE A 403 28.40 -5.92 23.83
CA ILE A 403 29.15 -4.81 23.25
C ILE A 403 30.05 -4.15 24.29
N SER A 404 31.22 -3.71 23.87
CA SER A 404 32.09 -2.83 24.65
C SER A 404 31.85 -1.39 24.20
N VAL A 405 31.27 -0.59 25.08
CA VAL A 405 30.94 0.82 24.77
C VAL A 405 32.12 1.73 25.03
N GLN A 406 32.33 2.70 24.13
CA GLN A 406 33.29 3.79 24.27
C GLN A 406 32.58 5.06 24.75
N SER A 407 33.35 6.09 25.11
CA SER A 407 32.83 7.34 25.68
C SER A 407 31.91 8.14 24.74
N ASN A 408 31.94 7.86 23.46
CA ASN A 408 31.10 8.49 22.43
C ASN A 408 29.90 7.62 21.99
N PHE A 409 29.59 6.53 22.73
CA PHE A 409 28.42 5.70 22.44
C PHE A 409 27.14 6.50 22.72
N ALA A 410 26.20 6.48 21.75
CA ALA A 410 24.95 7.23 21.86
C ALA A 410 24.11 6.71 23.03
N PRO A 411 23.39 7.57 23.79
CA PRO A 411 22.57 7.15 24.92
C PRO A 411 21.49 6.11 24.56
N ASP A 412 20.97 6.17 23.33
CA ASP A 412 19.97 5.27 22.74
C ASP A 412 20.60 4.18 21.85
N GLY A 413 21.92 4.09 21.77
CA GLY A 413 22.63 3.18 20.88
C GLY A 413 22.29 1.71 21.08
N ALA A 414 21.98 1.30 22.31
CA ALA A 414 21.55 -0.06 22.59
C ALA A 414 20.18 -0.39 21.97
N ASP A 415 19.27 0.56 21.97
CA ASP A 415 17.94 0.38 21.37
C ASP A 415 17.99 0.45 19.84
N GLN A 416 18.87 1.29 19.28
CA GLN A 416 19.14 1.29 17.84
C GLN A 416 19.71 -0.05 17.35
N ILE A 417 20.63 -0.67 18.09
CA ILE A 417 21.17 -2.00 17.76
C ILE A 417 20.06 -3.07 17.82
N LYS A 418 19.23 -3.05 18.86
CA LYS A 418 18.09 -3.98 18.97
C LYS A 418 17.12 -3.82 17.79
N ALA A 419 16.78 -2.58 17.43
CA ALA A 419 15.89 -2.28 16.32
C ALA A 419 16.48 -2.77 14.98
N ALA A 420 17.75 -2.50 14.72
CA ALA A 420 18.42 -2.94 13.49
C ALA A 420 18.52 -4.47 13.37
N VAL A 421 18.76 -5.16 14.48
CA VAL A 421 18.79 -6.63 14.49
C VAL A 421 17.40 -7.21 14.29
N ALA A 422 16.38 -6.67 14.94
CA ALA A 422 15.00 -7.09 14.74
C ALA A 422 14.53 -6.83 13.29
N GLU A 423 14.86 -5.69 12.72
CA GLU A 423 14.58 -5.36 11.32
C GLU A 423 15.24 -6.36 10.38
N TYR A 424 16.53 -6.66 10.56
CA TYR A 424 17.24 -7.65 9.74
C TYR A 424 16.59 -9.03 9.82
N ILE A 425 16.24 -9.52 11.01
CA ILE A 425 15.61 -10.83 11.20
C ILE A 425 14.23 -10.86 10.52
N ASN A 426 13.47 -9.79 10.61
CA ASN A 426 12.14 -9.68 9.98
C ASN A 426 12.19 -9.57 8.45
N THR A 427 13.35 -9.29 7.83
CA THR A 427 13.51 -9.32 6.37
C THR A 427 13.82 -10.71 5.81
N LEU A 428 14.13 -11.69 6.66
CA LEU A 428 14.43 -13.05 6.22
C LEU A 428 13.17 -13.73 5.68
N LEU A 429 13.32 -14.39 4.53
CA LEU A 429 12.26 -15.19 3.90
C LEU A 429 12.18 -16.59 4.50
N ILE A 430 11.12 -17.32 4.14
CA ILE A 430 10.92 -18.70 4.60
C ILE A 430 12.11 -19.56 4.20
N GLY A 431 12.75 -20.22 5.17
CA GLY A 431 13.87 -21.15 4.94
C GLY A 431 15.22 -20.46 4.69
N GLU A 432 15.31 -19.13 4.84
CA GLU A 432 16.60 -18.46 4.81
C GLU A 432 17.38 -18.65 6.11
N ASP A 433 18.68 -18.87 5.96
CA ASP A 433 19.60 -19.04 7.09
C ASP A 433 19.94 -17.67 7.72
N LEU A 434 19.88 -17.62 9.05
CA LEU A 434 20.38 -16.45 9.80
C LEU A 434 21.91 -16.44 9.79
N ILE A 435 22.50 -15.54 9.00
CA ILE A 435 23.95 -15.38 8.92
C ILE A 435 24.40 -14.29 9.92
N TYR A 436 25.11 -14.69 10.96
CA TYR A 436 25.57 -13.83 12.05
C TYR A 436 27.01 -13.32 11.90
N SER A 437 27.71 -13.70 10.82
CA SER A 437 29.07 -13.23 10.50
C SER A 437 29.12 -12.62 9.11
N ARG A 438 29.20 -11.31 9.05
CA ARG A 438 29.65 -10.54 7.87
C ARG A 438 30.74 -9.57 8.28
#